data_1ec839a5230b04227d2fe667270cab68
#
_entry.id   1ec839a5230b04227d2fe667270cab68
#
_cell.length_a   1.000
_cell.length_b   1.000
_cell.length_c   1.000
_cell.angle_alpha   90.00
_cell.angle_beta   90.00
_cell.angle_gamma   90.00
#
_symmetry.space_group_name_H-M   'P 1'
#
loop_
_entity.id
_entity.type
_entity.pdbx_description
1 polymer ?
#
loop_
_entity_poly.entity_id
_entity_poly.type
_entity_poly.pdbx_seq_one_letter_code
_entity_poly.pdbx_strand_id
1 'polypeptide(L)'
;NKLEIINIFEKNGKINKNGIRDFVGLDRFEARKKILNKLKDKNYFVKTEQIKNKVPYGDRSNTIIEPLLTEQWFVDAKSLSQKPIKVVKKGLTSFYPENWNKTFFQWMNEIEPWCISRQIWWGHRIPAWYDEKNNIYVAKNEKEALQLAKKKNRNKNFKLKQETDVLDTWFSSALWPFATMGW
;
A
#
# COMPACT_ATOMS: atom_id res chain seq x y z
N ASN A 1 2.77 16.23 12.29
CA ASN A 1 3.98 16.00 13.10
C ASN A 1 4.99 15.23 12.25
N LYS A 2 6.20 15.78 12.10
CA LYS A 2 7.31 15.12 11.39
C LYS A 2 8.07 14.19 12.36
N LEU A 3 7.41 13.14 12.83
CA LEU A 3 8.04 12.13 13.68
C LEU A 3 8.72 11.09 12.79
N GLU A 4 9.85 10.58 13.25
CA GLU A 4 10.54 9.48 12.59
C GLU A 4 9.70 8.20 12.68
N ILE A 5 9.62 7.46 11.55
CA ILE A 5 8.95 6.17 11.48
C ILE A 5 9.99 5.10 11.81
N ILE A 6 9.87 4.49 12.98
CA ILE A 6 10.76 3.41 13.42
C ILE A 6 10.00 2.09 13.31
N ASN A 7 10.31 1.31 12.28
CA ASN A 7 9.79 -0.04 12.15
C ASN A 7 10.68 -1.01 12.91
N ILE A 8 10.12 -1.70 13.92
CA ILE A 8 10.82 -2.66 14.77
C ILE A 8 10.48 -4.13 14.44
N PHE A 9 9.62 -4.39 13.44
CA PHE A 9 9.20 -5.73 13.06
C PHE A 9 9.72 -6.13 11.68
N GLU A 10 10.05 -7.41 11.55
CA GLU A 10 10.15 -8.09 10.27
C GLU A 10 8.75 -8.49 9.77
N LYS A 11 8.62 -8.82 8.48
CA LYS A 11 7.34 -9.27 7.88
C LYS A 11 6.74 -10.49 8.55
N ASN A 12 7.54 -11.31 9.22
CA ASN A 12 7.12 -12.50 9.96
C ASN A 12 6.76 -12.22 11.43
N GLY A 13 6.71 -10.95 11.85
CA GLY A 13 6.37 -10.53 13.20
C GLY A 13 7.49 -10.69 14.24
N LYS A 14 8.72 -10.98 13.81
CA LYS A 14 9.90 -10.98 14.70
C LYS A 14 10.46 -9.59 14.85
N ILE A 15 11.13 -9.35 15.97
CA ILE A 15 11.83 -8.09 16.23
C ILE A 15 13.04 -7.97 15.30
N ASN A 16 13.13 -6.87 14.56
CA ASN A 16 14.24 -6.59 13.65
C ASN A 16 15.41 -5.86 14.35
N LYS A 17 16.45 -5.54 13.57
CA LYS A 17 17.66 -4.85 14.05
C LYS A 17 17.45 -3.44 14.63
N ASN A 18 16.30 -2.80 14.35
CA ASN A 18 15.96 -1.48 14.89
C ASN A 18 15.35 -1.60 16.30
N GLY A 19 14.97 -2.80 16.72
CA GLY A 19 14.55 -3.05 18.09
C GLY A 19 15.73 -3.11 19.07
N ILE A 20 15.42 -3.20 20.36
CA ILE A 20 16.44 -3.35 21.40
C ILE A 20 17.21 -4.65 21.17
N ARG A 21 18.54 -4.60 21.20
CA ARG A 21 19.47 -5.69 20.85
C ARG A 21 19.10 -7.05 21.49
N ASP A 22 18.71 -7.05 22.75
CA ASP A 22 18.38 -8.25 23.49
C ASP A 22 17.09 -8.96 23.03
N PHE A 23 16.31 -8.31 22.20
CA PHE A 23 15.04 -8.83 21.70
C PHE A 23 15.04 -9.13 20.20
N VAL A 24 16.12 -8.74 19.49
CA VAL A 24 16.25 -8.99 18.04
C VAL A 24 16.12 -10.48 17.73
N GLY A 25 15.30 -10.81 16.72
CA GLY A 25 15.01 -12.17 16.27
C GLY A 25 13.94 -12.90 17.08
N LEU A 26 13.50 -12.37 18.21
CA LEU A 26 12.40 -12.96 18.99
C LEU A 26 11.06 -12.71 18.32
N ASP A 27 10.13 -13.65 18.49
CA ASP A 27 8.72 -13.43 18.21
C ASP A 27 8.18 -12.30 19.09
N ARG A 28 7.23 -11.50 18.56
CA ARG A 28 6.65 -10.35 19.26
C ARG A 28 6.03 -10.69 20.61
N PHE A 29 5.42 -11.88 20.76
CA PHE A 29 4.81 -12.29 22.02
C PHE A 29 5.87 -12.73 23.05
N GLU A 30 6.94 -13.37 22.59
CA GLU A 30 8.08 -13.71 23.43
C GLU A 30 8.83 -12.45 23.89
N ALA A 31 9.04 -11.51 22.96
CA ALA A 31 9.66 -10.23 23.29
C ALA A 31 8.85 -9.49 24.35
N ARG A 32 7.51 -9.44 24.24
CA ARG A 32 6.62 -8.82 25.23
C ARG A 32 6.80 -9.42 26.62
N LYS A 33 6.85 -10.76 26.75
CA LYS A 33 7.09 -11.44 28.02
C LYS A 33 8.45 -11.06 28.61
N LYS A 34 9.51 -11.08 27.80
CA LYS A 34 10.87 -10.72 28.24
C LYS A 34 10.98 -9.26 28.66
N ILE A 35 10.31 -8.32 27.94
CA ILE A 35 10.27 -6.90 28.31
C ILE A 35 9.64 -6.73 29.69
N LEU A 36 8.49 -7.38 29.93
CA LEU A 36 7.82 -7.30 31.24
C LEU A 36 8.71 -7.84 32.37
N ASN A 37 9.42 -8.93 32.17
CA ASN A 37 10.35 -9.45 33.19
C ASN A 37 11.50 -8.47 33.45
N LYS A 38 12.14 -7.93 32.38
CA LYS A 38 13.19 -6.91 32.54
C LYS A 38 12.72 -5.65 33.27
N LEU A 39 11.46 -5.21 33.05
CA LEU A 39 10.91 -4.08 33.77
C LEU A 39 10.70 -4.39 35.24
N LYS A 40 10.30 -5.63 35.59
CA LYS A 40 10.18 -6.10 36.96
C LYS A 40 11.55 -6.14 37.66
N ASP A 41 12.54 -6.74 37.00
CA ASP A 41 13.91 -6.86 37.51
C ASP A 41 14.55 -5.49 37.82
N LYS A 42 14.17 -4.46 37.05
CA LYS A 42 14.63 -3.09 37.22
C LYS A 42 13.74 -2.22 38.11
N ASN A 43 12.71 -2.78 38.73
CA ASN A 43 11.71 -2.05 39.55
C ASN A 43 10.95 -0.93 38.81
N TYR A 44 10.82 -1.02 37.48
CA TYR A 44 10.03 -0.10 36.68
C TYR A 44 8.59 -0.59 36.41
N PHE A 45 8.28 -1.82 36.81
CA PHE A 45 6.95 -2.40 36.64
C PHE A 45 6.04 -2.02 37.83
N VAL A 46 4.92 -1.35 37.52
CA VAL A 46 3.96 -0.92 38.54
C VAL A 46 2.84 -1.95 38.71
N LYS A 47 2.09 -2.21 37.64
CA LYS A 47 0.96 -3.17 37.67
C LYS A 47 0.56 -3.59 36.27
N THR A 48 -0.21 -4.67 36.19
CA THR A 48 -0.94 -5.08 34.99
C THR A 48 -2.44 -4.93 35.26
N GLU A 49 -3.16 -4.29 34.35
CA GLU A 49 -4.62 -4.20 34.35
C GLU A 49 -5.20 -5.01 33.21
N GLN A 50 -6.28 -5.74 33.48
CA GLN A 50 -7.02 -6.44 32.42
C GLN A 50 -7.99 -5.45 31.76
N ILE A 51 -7.86 -5.27 30.45
CA ILE A 51 -8.77 -4.47 29.65
C ILE A 51 -9.43 -5.33 28.59
N LYS A 52 -10.68 -5.01 28.24
CA LYS A 52 -11.32 -5.60 27.05
C LYS A 52 -10.83 -4.87 25.82
N ASN A 53 -10.18 -5.57 24.91
CA ASN A 53 -9.71 -5.01 23.65
C ASN A 53 -10.17 -5.90 22.48
N LYS A 54 -10.54 -5.28 21.35
CA LYS A 54 -10.81 -5.99 20.10
C LYS A 54 -9.51 -6.13 19.34
N VAL A 55 -9.02 -7.36 19.22
CA VAL A 55 -7.79 -7.67 18.50
C VAL A 55 -8.16 -8.19 17.11
N PRO A 56 -7.63 -7.61 16.02
CA PRO A 56 -7.90 -8.10 14.67
C PRO A 56 -7.16 -9.42 14.42
N TYR A 57 -7.86 -10.34 13.77
CA TYR A 57 -7.32 -11.63 13.33
C TYR A 57 -7.48 -11.77 11.82
N GLY A 58 -6.52 -12.43 11.19
CA GLY A 58 -6.63 -12.80 9.78
C GLY A 58 -7.68 -13.91 9.58
N ASP A 59 -8.65 -13.67 8.71
CA ASP A 59 -9.79 -14.57 8.47
C ASP A 59 -9.40 -15.99 8.11
N ARG A 60 -8.28 -16.17 7.40
CA ARG A 60 -7.80 -17.49 6.96
C ARG A 60 -6.73 -18.09 7.84
N SER A 61 -5.89 -17.25 8.42
CA SER A 61 -4.74 -17.71 9.23
C SER A 61 -5.06 -17.83 10.71
N ASN A 62 -6.15 -17.21 11.16
CA ASN A 62 -6.50 -17.07 12.58
C ASN A 62 -5.33 -16.51 13.43
N THR A 63 -4.49 -15.69 12.81
CA THR A 63 -3.33 -15.07 13.42
C THR A 63 -3.61 -13.60 13.71
N ILE A 64 -3.10 -13.12 14.85
CA ILE A 64 -3.21 -11.69 15.21
C ILE A 64 -2.51 -10.85 14.15
N ILE A 65 -3.23 -9.84 13.63
CA ILE A 65 -2.73 -8.88 12.64
C ILE A 65 -2.05 -7.72 13.38
N GLU A 66 -0.82 -7.41 12.96
CA GLU A 66 -0.09 -6.22 13.41
C GLU A 66 -0.02 -5.20 12.29
N PRO A 67 -0.27 -3.91 12.54
CA PRO A 67 -0.09 -2.87 11.55
C PRO A 67 1.39 -2.76 11.14
N LEU A 68 1.65 -2.80 9.83
CA LEU A 68 2.97 -2.61 9.26
C LEU A 68 2.92 -1.56 8.16
N LEU A 69 3.74 -0.52 8.29
CA LEU A 69 3.88 0.49 7.23
C LEU A 69 4.70 -0.10 6.09
N THR A 70 4.13 -0.08 4.90
CA THR A 70 4.77 -0.53 3.66
C THR A 70 4.51 0.48 2.56
N GLU A 71 5.41 0.52 1.58
CA GLU A 71 5.18 1.29 0.36
C GLU A 71 4.04 0.65 -0.44
N GLN A 72 3.13 1.49 -0.93
CA GLN A 72 1.96 1.07 -1.68
C GLN A 72 1.80 1.93 -2.92
N TRP A 73 1.15 1.40 -3.95
CA TRP A 73 0.78 2.14 -5.13
C TRP A 73 -0.57 2.83 -4.95
N PHE A 74 -0.61 4.12 -5.25
CA PHE A 74 -1.82 4.94 -5.16
C PHE A 74 -2.14 5.60 -6.49
N VAL A 75 -3.41 5.69 -6.79
CA VAL A 75 -3.94 6.59 -7.82
C VAL A 75 -4.25 7.92 -7.16
N ASP A 76 -3.71 9.02 -7.70
CA ASP A 76 -4.07 10.37 -7.30
C ASP A 76 -5.46 10.72 -7.89
N ALA A 77 -6.49 10.11 -7.29
CA ALA A 77 -7.86 10.28 -7.72
C ALA A 77 -8.34 11.73 -7.60
N LYS A 78 -7.78 12.48 -6.63
CA LYS A 78 -8.12 13.88 -6.40
C LYS A 78 -7.69 14.77 -7.58
N SER A 79 -6.49 14.59 -8.08
CA SER A 79 -6.04 15.32 -9.29
C SER A 79 -6.83 14.88 -10.52
N LEU A 80 -7.10 13.58 -10.67
CA LEU A 80 -7.85 13.04 -11.80
C LEU A 80 -9.32 13.51 -11.83
N SER A 81 -9.96 13.71 -10.68
CA SER A 81 -11.36 14.14 -10.57
C SER A 81 -11.60 15.55 -11.11
N GLN A 82 -10.58 16.39 -11.19
CA GLN A 82 -10.75 17.79 -11.59
C GLN A 82 -11.27 17.96 -13.00
N LYS A 83 -10.84 17.12 -13.94
CA LYS A 83 -11.29 17.17 -15.34
C LYS A 83 -12.75 16.75 -15.50
N PRO A 84 -13.19 15.58 -14.97
CA PRO A 84 -14.61 15.19 -14.95
C PRO A 84 -15.52 16.23 -14.31
N ILE A 85 -15.14 16.79 -13.15
CA ILE A 85 -15.91 17.87 -12.50
C ILE A 85 -16.14 19.06 -13.45
N LYS A 86 -15.09 19.50 -14.14
CA LYS A 86 -15.20 20.62 -15.09
C LYS A 86 -16.08 20.28 -16.29
N VAL A 87 -16.02 19.05 -16.79
CA VAL A 87 -16.81 18.58 -17.94
C VAL A 87 -18.32 18.60 -17.61
N VAL A 88 -18.69 18.06 -16.44
CA VAL A 88 -20.10 18.05 -15.99
C VAL A 88 -20.58 19.46 -15.66
N LYS A 89 -19.77 20.30 -14.99
CA LYS A 89 -20.14 21.70 -14.71
C LYS A 89 -20.40 22.53 -15.98
N LYS A 90 -19.72 22.22 -17.08
CA LYS A 90 -19.92 22.86 -18.37
C LYS A 90 -21.09 22.29 -19.20
N GLY A 91 -21.79 21.29 -18.69
CA GLY A 91 -22.86 20.61 -19.40
C GLY A 91 -22.43 19.77 -20.60
N LEU A 92 -21.11 19.48 -20.74
CA LEU A 92 -20.59 18.63 -21.81
C LEU A 92 -20.89 17.14 -21.56
N THR A 93 -21.20 16.79 -20.33
CA THR A 93 -21.73 15.49 -19.90
C THR A 93 -22.83 15.76 -18.89
N SER A 94 -23.99 15.11 -19.06
CA SER A 94 -25.14 15.24 -18.18
C SER A 94 -25.58 13.86 -17.68
N PHE A 95 -26.18 13.84 -16.51
CA PHE A 95 -26.79 12.62 -15.94
C PHE A 95 -28.30 12.66 -16.11
N TYR A 96 -28.86 11.47 -16.35
CA TYR A 96 -30.30 11.28 -16.36
C TYR A 96 -30.68 10.15 -15.38
N PRO A 97 -31.57 10.38 -14.42
CA PRO A 97 -32.20 11.66 -14.06
C PRO A 97 -31.20 12.66 -13.47
N GLU A 98 -31.51 13.94 -13.53
CA GLU A 98 -30.61 15.05 -13.19
C GLU A 98 -30.16 15.09 -11.72
N ASN A 99 -30.93 14.46 -10.81
CA ASN A 99 -30.59 14.34 -9.39
C ASN A 99 -29.23 13.66 -9.13
N TRP A 100 -28.74 12.82 -10.05
CA TRP A 100 -27.42 12.18 -9.94
C TRP A 100 -26.24 13.16 -10.03
N ASN A 101 -26.46 14.37 -10.57
CA ASN A 101 -25.44 15.42 -10.54
C ASN A 101 -24.95 15.71 -9.12
N LYS A 102 -25.89 15.77 -8.14
CA LYS A 102 -25.53 16.03 -6.74
C LYS A 102 -24.62 14.94 -6.18
N THR A 103 -24.99 13.68 -6.40
CA THR A 103 -24.21 12.53 -5.95
C THR A 103 -22.82 12.50 -6.60
N PHE A 104 -22.75 12.76 -7.92
CA PHE A 104 -21.48 12.84 -8.64
C PHE A 104 -20.55 13.89 -8.05
N PHE A 105 -21.04 15.13 -7.85
CA PHE A 105 -20.22 16.20 -7.30
C PHE A 105 -19.78 15.94 -5.86
N GLN A 106 -20.63 15.35 -5.04
CA GLN A 106 -20.26 14.96 -3.69
C GLN A 106 -19.09 13.96 -3.71
N TRP A 107 -19.23 12.87 -4.46
CA TRP A 107 -18.15 11.87 -4.59
C TRP A 107 -16.86 12.44 -5.14
N MET A 108 -16.92 13.22 -6.23
CA MET A 108 -15.73 13.75 -6.88
C MET A 108 -15.00 14.82 -6.07
N ASN A 109 -15.72 15.59 -5.25
CA ASN A 109 -15.11 16.61 -4.40
C ASN A 109 -14.48 16.03 -3.13
N GLU A 110 -15.00 14.92 -2.63
CA GLU A 110 -14.56 14.25 -1.42
C GLU A 110 -13.63 13.05 -1.69
N ILE A 111 -13.27 12.83 -2.96
CA ILE A 111 -12.51 11.66 -3.36
C ILE A 111 -11.10 11.67 -2.77
N GLU A 112 -10.72 10.56 -2.17
CA GLU A 112 -9.41 10.34 -1.58
C GLU A 112 -8.48 9.52 -2.50
N PRO A 113 -7.15 9.58 -2.31
CA PRO A 113 -6.21 8.74 -3.04
C PRO A 113 -6.55 7.25 -2.86
N TRP A 114 -6.60 6.52 -3.96
CA TRP A 114 -6.97 5.11 -3.95
C TRP A 114 -5.73 4.21 -3.96
N CYS A 115 -5.54 3.41 -2.90
CA CYS A 115 -4.53 2.37 -2.87
C CYS A 115 -4.92 1.23 -3.81
N ILE A 116 -4.12 1.00 -4.85
CA ILE A 116 -4.40 0.00 -5.89
C ILE A 116 -3.51 -1.24 -5.81
N SER A 117 -2.53 -1.29 -4.94
CA SER A 117 -1.67 -2.46 -4.75
C SER A 117 -2.25 -3.45 -3.74
N ARG A 118 -2.12 -4.74 -4.04
CA ARG A 118 -2.54 -5.85 -3.18
C ARG A 118 -1.44 -6.89 -3.09
N GLN A 119 -1.16 -7.37 -1.88
CA GLN A 119 -0.18 -8.41 -1.56
C GLN A 119 -0.84 -9.79 -1.58
N ILE A 120 -1.32 -10.20 -2.75
CA ILE A 120 -1.97 -11.50 -2.98
C ILE A 120 -1.30 -12.25 -4.13
N TRP A 121 -1.47 -13.55 -4.20
CA TRP A 121 -0.77 -14.40 -5.16
C TRP A 121 -1.40 -14.40 -6.56
N TRP A 122 -2.67 -14.00 -6.66
CA TRP A 122 -3.41 -14.00 -7.91
C TRP A 122 -3.90 -12.60 -8.26
N GLY A 123 -3.70 -12.21 -9.52
CA GLY A 123 -4.15 -10.94 -10.06
C GLY A 123 -3.25 -10.41 -11.16
N HIS A 124 -3.56 -9.23 -11.67
CA HIS A 124 -2.74 -8.53 -12.65
C HIS A 124 -1.58 -7.85 -11.94
N ARG A 125 -0.36 -8.31 -12.17
CA ARG A 125 0.84 -7.68 -11.60
C ARG A 125 0.98 -6.23 -12.06
N ILE A 126 1.36 -5.37 -11.12
CA ILE A 126 1.61 -3.96 -11.43
C ILE A 126 2.76 -3.87 -12.45
N PRO A 127 2.56 -3.15 -13.57
CA PRO A 127 3.54 -3.06 -14.65
C PRO A 127 4.66 -2.06 -14.33
N ALA A 128 5.35 -2.28 -13.22
CA ALA A 128 6.47 -1.48 -12.73
C ALA A 128 7.68 -2.37 -12.47
N TRP A 129 8.86 -1.84 -12.75
CA TRP A 129 10.15 -2.51 -12.55
C TRP A 129 11.08 -1.62 -11.76
N TYR A 130 11.91 -2.24 -10.94
CA TYR A 130 12.89 -1.56 -10.09
C TYR A 130 14.29 -1.97 -10.48
N ASP A 131 15.22 -1.01 -10.51
CA ASP A 131 16.66 -1.30 -10.59
C ASP A 131 17.25 -1.48 -9.18
N GLU A 132 18.55 -1.79 -9.13
CA GLU A 132 19.30 -2.00 -7.88
C GLU A 132 19.33 -0.76 -6.97
N LYS A 133 19.03 0.42 -7.50
CA LYS A 133 18.93 1.69 -6.77
C LYS A 133 17.50 2.07 -6.40
N ASN A 134 16.54 1.15 -6.59
CA ASN A 134 15.10 1.37 -6.40
C ASN A 134 14.51 2.48 -7.30
N ASN A 135 15.14 2.79 -8.44
CA ASN A 135 14.46 3.62 -9.42
C ASN A 135 13.33 2.84 -10.09
N ILE A 136 12.20 3.51 -10.30
CA ILE A 136 10.97 2.91 -10.84
C ILE A 136 10.86 3.19 -12.33
N TYR A 137 10.51 2.15 -13.09
CA TYR A 137 10.24 2.18 -14.52
C TYR A 137 8.88 1.53 -14.79
N VAL A 138 7.89 2.33 -15.18
CA VAL A 138 6.55 1.85 -15.55
C VAL A 138 6.53 1.60 -17.05
N ALA A 139 6.18 0.38 -17.45
CA ALA A 139 6.20 -0.04 -18.85
C ALA A 139 5.24 -1.21 -19.10
N LYS A 140 4.89 -1.48 -20.36
CA LYS A 140 4.01 -2.61 -20.72
C LYS A 140 4.66 -3.97 -20.53
N ASN A 141 5.99 -4.04 -20.62
CA ASN A 141 6.76 -5.27 -20.49
C ASN A 141 8.20 -4.96 -20.08
N GLU A 142 8.95 -6.01 -19.74
CA GLU A 142 10.33 -5.90 -19.28
C GLU A 142 11.28 -5.29 -20.32
N LYS A 143 11.07 -5.59 -21.62
CA LYS A 143 11.90 -5.03 -22.70
C LYS A 143 11.80 -3.51 -22.77
N GLU A 144 10.59 -2.99 -22.67
CA GLU A 144 10.34 -1.55 -22.64
C GLU A 144 10.89 -0.92 -21.36
N ALA A 145 10.72 -1.58 -20.20
CA ALA A 145 11.30 -1.14 -18.93
C ALA A 145 12.85 -1.03 -19.01
N LEU A 146 13.50 -2.04 -19.62
CA LEU A 146 14.94 -2.02 -19.86
C LEU A 146 15.37 -0.87 -20.77
N GLN A 147 14.59 -0.58 -21.82
CA GLN A 147 14.88 0.56 -22.70
C GLN A 147 14.79 1.89 -21.95
N LEU A 148 13.76 2.06 -21.11
CA LEU A 148 13.61 3.23 -20.26
C LEU A 148 14.77 3.38 -19.27
N ALA A 149 15.18 2.28 -18.64
CA ALA A 149 16.30 2.26 -17.71
C ALA A 149 17.61 2.63 -18.39
N LYS A 150 17.91 2.08 -19.59
CA LYS A 150 19.09 2.39 -20.39
C LYS A 150 19.12 3.87 -20.84
N LYS A 151 17.97 4.40 -21.27
CA LYS A 151 17.84 5.80 -21.68
C LYS A 151 18.14 6.77 -20.52
N LYS A 152 17.66 6.45 -19.30
CA LYS A 152 17.82 7.27 -18.10
C LYS A 152 19.26 7.22 -17.55
N ASN A 153 19.96 6.09 -17.70
CA ASN A 153 21.23 5.81 -17.02
C ASN A 153 22.44 5.61 -17.97
N ARG A 154 22.39 6.10 -19.19
CA ARG A 154 23.47 6.07 -20.18
C ARG A 154 24.21 4.70 -20.25
N ASN A 155 23.56 3.69 -20.85
CA ASN A 155 24.18 2.42 -21.28
C ASN A 155 24.81 1.49 -20.21
N LYS A 156 24.26 1.39 -19.02
CA LYS A 156 24.63 0.32 -18.08
C LYS A 156 23.73 -0.89 -18.27
N ASN A 157 24.28 -2.08 -18.10
CA ASN A 157 23.48 -3.29 -17.98
C ASN A 157 22.71 -3.26 -16.64
N PHE A 158 21.39 -3.28 -16.70
CA PHE A 158 20.51 -3.27 -15.53
C PHE A 158 19.85 -4.63 -15.39
N LYS A 159 19.82 -5.11 -14.16
CA LYS A 159 18.91 -6.19 -13.77
C LYS A 159 17.67 -5.54 -13.18
N LEU A 160 16.54 -5.72 -13.81
CA LEU A 160 15.27 -5.20 -13.33
C LEU A 160 14.49 -6.27 -12.60
N LYS A 161 13.83 -5.88 -11.52
CA LYS A 161 12.90 -6.71 -10.78
C LYS A 161 11.50 -6.12 -10.93
N GLN A 162 10.56 -6.92 -11.43
CA GLN A 162 9.17 -6.48 -11.53
C GLN A 162 8.53 -6.41 -10.14
N GLU A 163 7.62 -5.46 -9.96
CA GLU A 163 6.74 -5.37 -8.79
C GLU A 163 6.06 -6.72 -8.52
N THR A 164 6.00 -7.12 -7.26
CA THR A 164 5.36 -8.37 -6.85
C THR A 164 3.88 -8.21 -6.55
N ASP A 165 3.46 -6.99 -6.21
CA ASP A 165 2.08 -6.67 -5.93
C ASP A 165 1.22 -6.73 -7.19
N VAL A 166 -0.05 -7.02 -6.99
CA VAL A 166 -1.05 -7.05 -8.06
C VAL A 166 -2.01 -5.87 -7.91
N LEU A 167 -2.66 -5.51 -9.00
CA LEU A 167 -3.67 -4.46 -9.01
C LEU A 167 -4.92 -4.89 -8.26
N ASP A 168 -5.56 -3.95 -7.59
CA ASP A 168 -6.89 -4.09 -7.05
C ASP A 168 -7.87 -4.55 -8.13
N THR A 169 -8.78 -5.46 -7.79
CA THR A 169 -9.78 -6.01 -8.73
C THR A 169 -10.65 -4.91 -9.34
N TRP A 170 -11.00 -3.90 -8.55
CA TRP A 170 -11.80 -2.77 -9.01
C TRP A 170 -11.07 -1.87 -10.00
N PHE A 171 -9.74 -1.84 -9.98
CA PHE A 171 -8.96 -1.13 -10.98
C PHE A 171 -9.18 -1.73 -12.39
N SER A 172 -9.07 -3.05 -12.51
CA SER A 172 -9.33 -3.75 -13.77
C SER A 172 -10.81 -3.66 -14.17
N SER A 173 -11.72 -3.78 -13.23
CA SER A 173 -13.17 -3.69 -13.46
C SER A 173 -13.58 -2.31 -13.97
N ALA A 174 -12.96 -1.24 -13.49
CA ALA A 174 -13.21 0.12 -13.96
C ALA A 174 -12.83 0.33 -15.44
N LEU A 175 -11.91 -0.49 -15.97
CA LEU A 175 -11.50 -0.44 -17.37
C LEU A 175 -12.39 -1.27 -18.31
N TRP A 176 -13.29 -2.09 -17.76
CA TRP A 176 -14.13 -3.00 -18.55
C TRP A 176 -14.94 -2.30 -19.67
N PRO A 177 -15.62 -1.15 -19.45
CA PRO A 177 -16.37 -0.47 -20.51
C PRO A 177 -15.48 -0.10 -21.70
N PHE A 178 -14.25 0.32 -21.43
CA PHE A 178 -13.29 0.72 -22.46
C PHE A 178 -12.76 -0.50 -23.20
N ALA A 179 -12.33 -1.54 -22.48
CA ALA A 179 -11.75 -2.75 -23.07
C ALA A 179 -12.74 -3.48 -23.98
N THR A 180 -14.04 -3.53 -23.61
CA THR A 180 -15.07 -4.19 -24.42
C THR A 180 -15.52 -3.35 -25.62
N MET A 181 -15.29 -2.06 -25.62
CA MET A 181 -15.62 -1.16 -26.72
C MET A 181 -14.44 -0.91 -27.70
N GLY A 182 -13.34 -1.60 -27.51
CA GLY A 182 -12.20 -1.55 -28.42
C GLY A 182 -11.29 -0.30 -28.25
N TRP A 183 -11.24 0.24 -27.07
CA TRP A 183 -10.33 1.37 -26.74
C TRP A 183 -8.91 0.88 -26.49
#